data_1c1999c1720da3a7ec6072c2f17e1520
#
_entry.id   1c1999c1720da3a7ec6072c2f17e1520
#
_cell.length_a   1.000
_cell.length_b   1.000
_cell.length_c   1.000
_cell.angle_alpha   90.00
_cell.angle_beta   90.00
_cell.angle_gamma   90.00
#
_symmetry.space_group_name_H-M   'P 1'
#
loop_
_entity.id
_entity.type
_entity.pdbx_description
1 polymer ?
#
loop_
_entity_poly.entity_id
_entity_poly.type
_entity_poly.pdbx_seq_one_letter_code
_entity_poly.pdbx_strand_id
1 'polypeptide(L)'
;MLTQEMTQKLNEQLNLEFYSANLYLQMSAWCSDKGFEGAAAFLKEHSQEEMQHMQRLFDYLSDTGSLPLLGSIAAPPVAFESLADVFQQTYEHEQLITRQINELAHA
;
A
#
# COMPACT_ATOMS: atom_id res chain seq x y z
N MET A 1 -1.29 12.51 -22.78
CA MET A 1 -0.67 11.15 -22.77
C MET A 1 0.54 11.16 -21.85
N LEU A 2 0.68 10.13 -21.01
CA LEU A 2 1.81 10.02 -20.09
C LEU A 2 3.08 9.59 -20.83
N THR A 3 4.24 10.07 -20.33
CA THR A 3 5.52 9.57 -20.83
C THR A 3 5.72 8.13 -20.35
N GLN A 4 6.62 7.40 -21.01
CA GLN A 4 6.95 6.03 -20.62
C GLN A 4 7.52 5.99 -19.20
N GLU A 5 8.35 6.96 -18.83
CA GLU A 5 8.91 7.07 -17.49
C GLU A 5 7.81 7.28 -16.45
N MET A 6 6.86 8.17 -16.71
CA MET A 6 5.76 8.43 -15.80
C MET A 6 4.85 7.20 -15.64
N THR A 7 4.57 6.51 -16.76
CA THR A 7 3.79 5.27 -16.72
C THR A 7 4.47 4.21 -15.86
N GLN A 8 5.79 4.07 -15.97
CA GLN A 8 6.55 3.13 -15.14
C GLN A 8 6.45 3.48 -13.67
N LYS A 9 6.64 4.74 -13.31
CA LYS A 9 6.57 5.20 -11.91
C LYS A 9 5.18 5.03 -11.33
N LEU A 10 4.15 5.31 -12.10
CA LEU A 10 2.76 5.10 -11.66
C LEU A 10 2.45 3.63 -11.43
N ASN A 11 2.97 2.74 -12.29
CA ASN A 11 2.83 1.30 -12.08
C ASN A 11 3.59 0.83 -10.84
N GLU A 12 4.76 1.39 -10.56
CA GLU A 12 5.49 1.09 -9.32
C GLU A 12 4.67 1.52 -8.10
N GLN A 13 4.06 2.70 -8.15
CA GLN A 13 3.18 3.18 -7.07
C GLN A 13 1.96 2.29 -6.91
N LEU A 14 1.35 1.88 -8.02
CA LEU A 14 0.20 0.97 -8.02
C LEU A 14 0.53 -0.32 -7.25
N ASN A 15 1.68 -0.92 -7.54
CA ASN A 15 2.10 -2.16 -6.90
C ASN A 15 2.47 -1.96 -5.43
N LEU A 16 3.04 -0.81 -5.06
CA LEU A 16 3.33 -0.46 -3.68
C LEU A 16 2.04 -0.33 -2.87
N GLU A 17 1.03 0.36 -3.41
CA GLU A 17 -0.26 0.51 -2.73
C GLU A 17 -0.95 -0.85 -2.54
N PHE A 18 -0.84 -1.75 -3.52
CA PHE A 18 -1.38 -3.10 -3.40
C PHE A 18 -0.67 -3.88 -2.29
N TYR A 19 0.66 -3.84 -2.27
CA TYR A 19 1.44 -4.46 -1.19
C TYR A 19 1.06 -3.89 0.17
N SER A 20 0.89 -2.58 0.25
CA SER A 20 0.52 -1.88 1.49
C SER A 20 -0.82 -2.35 2.04
N ALA A 21 -1.80 -2.53 1.15
CA ALA A 21 -3.11 -3.06 1.54
C ALA A 21 -2.97 -4.46 2.16
N ASN A 22 -2.15 -5.32 1.54
CA ASN A 22 -1.90 -6.67 2.05
C ASN A 22 -1.16 -6.66 3.39
N LEU A 23 -0.16 -5.79 3.53
CA LEU A 23 0.61 -5.65 4.77
C LEU A 23 -0.30 -5.26 5.93
N TYR A 24 -1.12 -4.23 5.75
CA TYR A 24 -2.02 -3.76 6.82
C TYR A 24 -3.09 -4.77 7.15
N LEU A 25 -3.57 -5.52 6.16
CA LEU A 25 -4.52 -6.60 6.40
C LEU A 25 -3.89 -7.72 7.22
N GLN A 26 -2.64 -8.09 6.92
CA GLN A 26 -1.93 -9.10 7.70
C GLN A 26 -1.65 -8.62 9.12
N MET A 27 -1.29 -7.35 9.30
CA MET A 27 -1.12 -6.74 10.60
C MET A 27 -2.42 -6.76 11.40
N SER A 28 -3.56 -6.49 10.74
CA SER A 28 -4.88 -6.57 11.34
C SER A 28 -5.17 -7.97 11.87
N ALA A 29 -4.88 -9.00 11.06
CA ALA A 29 -5.07 -10.39 11.46
C ALA A 29 -4.21 -10.74 12.68
N TRP A 30 -2.94 -10.31 12.69
CA TRP A 30 -2.05 -10.53 13.83
C TRP A 30 -2.59 -9.86 15.10
N CYS A 31 -3.05 -8.61 14.99
CA CYS A 31 -3.61 -7.87 16.12
C CYS A 31 -4.84 -8.56 16.69
N SER A 32 -5.75 -9.02 15.82
CA SER A 32 -6.95 -9.75 16.23
C SER A 32 -6.61 -11.06 16.95
N ASP A 33 -5.63 -11.79 16.42
CA ASP A 33 -5.15 -13.03 17.04
C ASP A 33 -4.59 -12.81 18.45
N LYS A 34 -3.97 -11.65 18.68
CA LYS A 34 -3.41 -11.28 19.98
C LYS A 34 -4.42 -10.58 20.91
N GLY A 35 -5.66 -10.38 20.47
CA GLY A 35 -6.70 -9.74 21.25
C GLY A 35 -6.73 -8.21 21.17
N PHE A 36 -5.96 -7.60 20.28
CA PHE A 36 -5.94 -6.14 20.08
C PHE A 36 -7.00 -5.73 19.04
N GLU A 37 -8.27 -5.82 19.42
CA GLU A 37 -9.38 -5.66 18.49
C GLU A 37 -9.51 -4.23 17.92
N GLY A 38 -9.23 -3.21 18.73
CA GLY A 38 -9.23 -1.82 18.27
C GLY A 38 -8.16 -1.56 17.21
N ALA A 39 -6.95 -2.05 17.44
CA ALA A 39 -5.85 -1.94 16.49
C ALA A 39 -6.15 -2.74 15.22
N ALA A 40 -6.75 -3.94 15.36
CA ALA A 40 -7.13 -4.77 14.23
C ALA A 40 -8.14 -4.04 13.32
N ALA A 41 -9.15 -3.41 13.91
CA ALA A 41 -10.16 -2.66 13.17
C ALA A 41 -9.54 -1.46 12.43
N PHE A 42 -8.67 -0.73 13.11
CA PHE A 42 -7.96 0.43 12.54
C PHE A 42 -7.13 0.01 11.32
N LEU A 43 -6.34 -1.06 11.46
CA LEU A 43 -5.47 -1.53 10.37
C LEU A 43 -6.25 -2.11 9.21
N LYS A 44 -7.37 -2.77 9.47
CA LYS A 44 -8.25 -3.28 8.41
C LYS A 44 -8.84 -2.13 7.60
N GLU A 45 -9.29 -1.08 8.26
CA GLU A 45 -9.79 0.13 7.60
C GLU A 45 -8.68 0.78 6.77
N HIS A 46 -7.48 0.86 7.31
CA HIS A 46 -6.32 1.41 6.63
C HIS A 46 -5.97 0.60 5.38
N SER A 47 -6.07 -0.74 5.46
CA SER A 47 -5.90 -1.64 4.32
C SER A 47 -6.92 -1.32 3.21
N GLN A 48 -8.16 -1.09 3.57
CA GLN A 48 -9.22 -0.75 2.62
C GLN A 48 -8.94 0.59 1.93
N GLU A 49 -8.42 1.57 2.66
CA GLU A 49 -8.04 2.87 2.09
C GLU A 49 -6.92 2.71 1.05
N GLU A 50 -5.90 1.90 1.35
CA GLU A 50 -4.81 1.64 0.41
C GLU A 50 -5.32 0.93 -0.86
N MET A 51 -6.29 0.02 -0.72
CA MET A 51 -6.90 -0.64 -1.87
C MET A 51 -7.66 0.36 -2.75
N GLN A 52 -8.33 1.35 -2.15
CA GLN A 52 -8.98 2.42 -2.89
C GLN A 52 -7.97 3.29 -3.64
N HIS A 53 -6.83 3.60 -3.02
CA HIS A 53 -5.74 4.33 -3.68
C HIS A 53 -5.24 3.56 -4.89
N MET A 54 -5.02 2.25 -4.74
CA MET A 54 -4.58 1.39 -5.83
C MET A 54 -5.56 1.41 -6.99
N GLN A 55 -6.86 1.33 -6.71
CA GLN A 55 -7.90 1.34 -7.73
C GLN A 55 -7.95 2.67 -8.49
N ARG A 56 -7.75 3.79 -7.78
CA ARG A 56 -7.67 5.11 -8.43
C ARG A 56 -6.49 5.22 -9.37
N LEU A 57 -5.33 4.71 -8.97
CA LEU A 57 -4.14 4.68 -9.81
C LEU A 57 -4.37 3.79 -11.04
N PHE A 58 -4.99 2.65 -10.83
CA PHE A 58 -5.36 1.73 -11.91
C PHE A 58 -6.25 2.43 -12.95
N ASP A 59 -7.31 3.09 -12.48
CA ASP A 59 -8.24 3.79 -13.37
C ASP A 59 -7.56 4.95 -14.09
N TYR A 60 -6.73 5.71 -13.38
CA TYR A 60 -5.99 6.81 -13.98
C TYR A 60 -5.07 6.34 -15.11
N LEU A 61 -4.33 5.25 -14.88
CA LEU A 61 -3.49 4.67 -15.92
C LEU A 61 -4.32 4.26 -17.14
N SER A 62 -5.43 3.56 -16.93
CA SER A 62 -6.31 3.13 -18.00
C SER A 62 -6.89 4.32 -18.76
N ASP A 63 -7.36 5.34 -18.06
CA ASP A 63 -8.00 6.52 -18.64
C ASP A 63 -7.00 7.37 -19.45
N THR A 64 -5.73 7.33 -19.11
CA THR A 64 -4.68 8.06 -19.84
C THR A 64 -4.07 7.26 -21.00
N GLY A 65 -4.62 6.09 -21.29
CA GLY A 65 -4.15 5.24 -22.38
C GLY A 65 -2.94 4.40 -22.05
N SER A 66 -2.58 4.30 -20.78
CA SER A 66 -1.48 3.45 -20.31
C SER A 66 -2.03 2.10 -19.86
N LEU A 67 -1.17 1.09 -19.85
CA LEU A 67 -1.56 -0.23 -19.37
C LEU A 67 -1.19 -0.37 -17.89
N PRO A 68 -2.17 -0.56 -16.99
CA PRO A 68 -1.85 -0.92 -15.61
C PRO A 68 -1.19 -2.31 -15.58
N LEU A 69 -0.07 -2.43 -14.87
CA LEU A 69 0.67 -3.69 -14.77
C LEU A 69 0.78 -4.11 -13.31
N LEU A 70 0.08 -5.19 -12.97
CA LEU A 70 0.19 -5.79 -11.65
C LEU A 70 1.32 -6.80 -11.68
N GLY A 71 2.38 -6.50 -10.96
CA GLY A 71 3.52 -7.38 -10.85
C GLY A 71 3.34 -8.42 -9.76
N SER A 72 4.38 -9.15 -9.47
CA SER A 72 4.44 -10.07 -8.35
C SER A 72 4.37 -9.26 -7.05
N ILE A 73 3.36 -9.53 -6.22
CA ILE A 73 3.20 -8.86 -4.93
C ILE A 73 3.77 -9.78 -3.86
N ALA A 74 4.81 -9.32 -3.17
CA ALA A 74 5.44 -10.10 -2.12
C ALA A 74 4.45 -10.37 -0.98
N ALA A 75 4.56 -11.55 -0.37
CA ALA A 75 3.77 -11.85 0.83
C ALA A 75 4.28 -10.97 1.98
N PRO A 76 3.39 -10.32 2.75
CA PRO A 76 3.81 -9.53 3.89
C PRO A 76 4.29 -10.42 5.03
N PRO A 77 5.07 -9.87 6.00
CA PRO A 77 5.39 -10.59 7.23
C PRO A 77 4.12 -11.05 7.94
N VAL A 78 4.17 -12.21 8.59
CA VAL A 78 3.03 -12.76 9.31
C VAL A 78 3.18 -12.68 10.82
N ALA A 79 4.36 -12.30 11.32
CA ALA A 79 4.64 -12.21 12.74
C ALA A 79 5.32 -10.88 13.06
N PHE A 80 4.97 -10.31 14.22
CA PHE A 80 5.51 -9.04 14.70
C PHE A 80 5.91 -9.22 16.17
N GLU A 81 6.84 -8.39 16.65
CA GLU A 81 7.36 -8.53 18.01
C GLU A 81 6.38 -8.01 19.08
N SER A 82 5.61 -6.99 18.75
CA SER A 82 4.71 -6.32 19.68
C SER A 82 3.74 -5.43 18.92
N LEU A 83 2.73 -4.92 19.62
CA LEU A 83 1.83 -3.91 19.06
C LEU A 83 2.59 -2.64 18.67
N ALA A 84 3.56 -2.23 19.48
CA ALA A 84 4.40 -1.07 19.17
C ALA A 84 5.19 -1.29 17.88
N ASP A 85 5.70 -2.50 17.66
CA ASP A 85 6.40 -2.87 16.44
C ASP A 85 5.48 -2.75 15.21
N VAL A 86 4.25 -3.22 15.32
CA VAL A 86 3.25 -3.10 14.23
C VAL A 86 3.06 -1.64 13.84
N PHE A 87 2.84 -0.75 14.82
CA PHE A 87 2.61 0.66 14.54
C PHE A 87 3.88 1.37 14.05
N GLN A 88 5.05 0.97 14.53
CA GLN A 88 6.32 1.51 14.05
C GLN A 88 6.52 1.15 12.56
N GLN A 89 6.27 -0.10 12.19
CA GLN A 89 6.38 -0.54 10.81
C GLN A 89 5.35 0.13 9.91
N THR A 90 4.13 0.33 10.41
CA THR A 90 3.07 1.07 9.69
C THR A 90 3.53 2.50 9.40
N TYR A 91 4.06 3.18 10.42
CA TYR A 91 4.55 4.55 10.26
C TYR A 91 5.67 4.63 9.23
N GLU A 92 6.66 3.75 9.32
CA GLU A 92 7.78 3.73 8.37
C GLU A 92 7.29 3.45 6.94
N HIS A 93 6.32 2.55 6.81
CA HIS A 93 5.77 2.20 5.50
C HIS A 93 4.99 3.37 4.89
N GLU A 94 4.21 4.09 5.69
CA GLU A 94 3.50 5.29 5.25
C GLU A 94 4.48 6.39 4.79
N GLN A 95 5.62 6.52 5.44
CA GLN A 95 6.66 7.45 5.00
C GLN A 95 7.20 7.07 3.62
N LEU A 96 7.38 5.77 3.37
CA LEU A 96 7.82 5.28 2.07
C LEU A 96 6.80 5.60 0.97
N ILE A 97 5.51 5.35 1.23
CA ILE A 97 4.42 5.67 0.30
C ILE A 97 4.43 7.16 -0.02
N THR A 98 4.52 8.00 1.00
CA THR A 98 4.52 9.46 0.85
C THR A 98 5.71 9.93 0.02
N ARG A 99 6.89 9.38 0.25
CA ARG A 99 8.09 9.73 -0.53
C ARG A 99 7.92 9.40 -2.00
N GLN A 100 7.39 8.22 -2.32
CA GLN A 100 7.19 7.82 -3.70
C GLN A 100 6.16 8.70 -4.41
N ILE A 101 5.07 9.06 -3.71
CA ILE A 101 4.07 9.99 -4.24
C ILE A 101 4.71 11.35 -4.52
N ASN A 102 5.53 11.86 -3.61
CA ASN A 102 6.22 13.14 -3.79
C ASN A 102 7.18 13.10 -4.97
N GLU A 103 7.89 12.01 -5.17
CA GLU A 103 8.76 11.82 -6.33
C GLU A 103 7.96 11.87 -7.64
N LEU A 104 6.77 11.27 -7.67
CA LEU A 104 5.87 11.33 -8.82
C LEU A 104 5.44 12.77 -9.10
N ALA A 105 5.12 13.54 -8.06
CA ALA A 105 4.66 14.91 -8.21
C ALA A 105 5.76 15.84 -8.77
N HIS A 106 7.03 15.47 -8.59
CA HIS A 106 8.16 16.26 -9.05
C HIS A 106 8.89 15.64 -10.25
N ALA A 107 8.33 14.59 -10.81
CA ALA A 107 8.92 13.91 -11.97
C ALA A 107 8.70 14.63 -13.31
#